data_d1f26906809f728042f7cea5b7ad3128
#
_entry.id   d1f26906809f728042f7cea5b7ad3128
#
_cell.length_a   1.000
_cell.length_b   1.000
_cell.length_c   1.000
_cell.angle_alpha   90.00
_cell.angle_beta   90.00
_cell.angle_gamma   90.00
#
_symmetry.space_group_name_H-M   'P 1'
#
loop_
_entity.id
_entity.type
_entity.pdbx_description
1 polymer ?
#
loop_
_entity_poly.entity_id
_entity_poly.type
_entity_poly.pdbx_seq_one_letter_code
_entity_poly.pdbx_strand_id
1 'polypeptide(L)'
;MKIKLSLIFFLGTLAILVAQNDDVYENWSSIEVDYGLTKNIDIYGGGQLRIKSVGDTYNKSFYEIGAKIKINDYLSSGFGYRGIDELDDVGNIQGHEKFNRYHAFLTGAYDYKKFDFRLRLQFQRKNEVGISDSVNNDFFRTRFEVRYDIKGWKADPRIGIEFFTKDDLNFDENYKKYRFSFGTKLNLKGPNSLTIKYILQEEVRVESPISHHILRLNYNYSIKRK
;
A
#
# COMPACT_ATOMS: atom_id res chain seq x y z
N MET A 1 -25.35 -10.17 18.53
CA MET A 1 -25.03 -11.28 17.61
C MET A 1 -25.55 -11.10 16.18
N LYS A 2 -26.73 -10.49 15.97
CA LYS A 2 -27.34 -10.30 14.63
C LYS A 2 -26.54 -9.35 13.67
N ILE A 3 -25.87 -8.33 14.18
CA ILE A 3 -25.08 -7.38 13.36
C ILE A 3 -23.83 -8.04 12.72
N LYS A 4 -23.24 -9.04 13.39
CA LYS A 4 -22.05 -9.76 12.88
C LYS A 4 -22.37 -10.62 11.65
N LEU A 5 -23.57 -11.20 11.59
CA LEU A 5 -24.00 -12.04 10.49
C LEU A 5 -24.36 -11.21 9.24
N SER A 6 -24.98 -10.03 9.42
CA SER A 6 -25.32 -9.11 8.32
C SER A 6 -24.07 -8.54 7.63
N LEU A 7 -23.00 -8.27 8.39
CA LEU A 7 -21.74 -7.74 7.81
C LEU A 7 -21.02 -8.79 6.96
N ILE A 8 -21.08 -10.06 7.36
CA ILE A 8 -20.50 -11.19 6.60
C ILE A 8 -21.31 -11.42 5.31
N PHE A 9 -22.63 -11.30 5.38
CA PHE A 9 -23.50 -11.47 4.21
C PHE A 9 -23.33 -10.33 3.19
N PHE A 10 -23.15 -9.09 3.66
CA PHE A 10 -22.89 -7.93 2.81
C PHE A 10 -21.52 -8.00 2.12
N LEU A 11 -20.50 -8.55 2.78
CA LEU A 11 -19.16 -8.82 2.19
C LEU A 11 -19.21 -9.92 1.13
N GLY A 12 -20.08 -10.93 1.30
CA GLY A 12 -20.26 -12.00 0.34
C GLY A 12 -20.97 -11.55 -0.96
N THR A 13 -21.89 -10.61 -0.87
CA THR A 13 -22.62 -10.11 -2.06
C THR A 13 -21.80 -9.13 -2.90
N LEU A 14 -20.84 -8.40 -2.30
CA LEU A 14 -19.90 -7.56 -3.06
C LEU A 14 -18.94 -8.38 -3.94
N ALA A 15 -18.63 -9.61 -3.56
CA ALA A 15 -17.74 -10.48 -4.32
C ALA A 15 -18.36 -11.03 -5.62
N ILE A 16 -19.70 -11.00 -5.75
CA ILE A 16 -20.42 -11.60 -6.90
C ILE A 16 -20.60 -10.60 -8.06
N LEU A 17 -20.44 -9.31 -7.82
CA LEU A 17 -20.69 -8.26 -8.84
C LEU A 17 -19.50 -7.95 -9.78
N VAL A 18 -18.36 -8.66 -9.65
CA VAL A 18 -17.10 -8.31 -10.33
C VAL A 18 -16.72 -9.29 -11.44
N ALA A 19 -17.64 -9.99 -12.08
CA ALA A 19 -17.33 -11.14 -12.95
C ALA A 19 -17.41 -10.84 -14.47
N GLN A 20 -16.95 -9.69 -14.99
CA GLN A 20 -17.05 -9.44 -16.46
C GLN A 20 -15.91 -8.64 -17.11
N ASN A 21 -14.75 -8.44 -16.48
CA ASN A 21 -13.59 -7.80 -17.13
C ASN A 21 -12.34 -8.69 -16.98
N ASP A 22 -11.31 -8.42 -17.77
CA ASP A 22 -9.98 -9.07 -17.65
C ASP A 22 -9.31 -8.73 -16.30
N ASP A 23 -9.91 -9.24 -15.21
CA ASP A 23 -9.50 -8.94 -13.85
C ASP A 23 -8.21 -9.67 -13.49
N VAL A 24 -7.24 -8.96 -12.93
CA VAL A 24 -5.99 -9.53 -12.42
C VAL A 24 -6.09 -9.71 -10.92
N TYR A 25 -5.90 -10.94 -10.44
CA TYR A 25 -5.86 -11.27 -9.01
C TYR A 25 -4.42 -11.38 -8.53
N GLU A 26 -4.10 -10.71 -7.43
CA GLU A 26 -2.76 -10.67 -6.87
C GLU A 26 -2.75 -10.93 -5.35
N ASN A 27 -1.67 -11.58 -4.89
CA ASN A 27 -1.33 -11.70 -3.47
C ASN A 27 -0.08 -10.88 -3.17
N TRP A 28 -0.17 -9.95 -2.20
CA TRP A 28 0.95 -9.15 -1.72
C TRP A 28 1.27 -9.52 -0.28
N SER A 29 2.36 -10.25 -0.08
CA SER A 29 2.86 -10.64 1.25
C SER A 29 4.07 -9.82 1.63
N SER A 30 4.08 -9.23 2.81
CA SER A 30 5.16 -8.36 3.28
C SER A 30 5.51 -8.56 4.74
N ILE A 31 6.79 -8.32 5.04
CA ILE A 31 7.33 -8.25 6.40
C ILE A 31 7.96 -6.87 6.56
N GLU A 32 7.67 -6.19 7.66
CA GLU A 32 8.22 -4.88 8.00
C GLU A 32 8.71 -4.89 9.44
N VAL A 33 9.85 -4.28 9.70
CA VAL A 33 10.41 -4.04 11.03
C VAL A 33 10.53 -2.55 11.23
N ASP A 34 9.93 -2.04 12.30
CA ASP A 34 10.11 -0.66 12.76
C ASP A 34 11.01 -0.65 13.99
N TYR A 35 12.02 0.21 14.01
CA TYR A 35 12.91 0.43 15.15
C TYR A 35 12.86 1.87 15.60
N GLY A 36 12.40 2.11 16.84
CA GLY A 36 12.39 3.43 17.46
C GLY A 36 13.82 3.87 17.83
N LEU A 37 14.45 4.69 16.98
CA LEU A 37 15.80 5.20 17.20
C LEU A 37 15.82 6.27 18.31
N THR A 38 14.87 7.20 18.26
CA THR A 38 14.65 8.25 19.26
C THR A 38 13.16 8.35 19.58
N LYS A 39 12.76 9.34 20.42
CA LYS A 39 11.34 9.62 20.67
C LYS A 39 10.59 10.10 19.40
N ASN A 40 11.33 10.67 18.45
CA ASN A 40 10.77 11.32 17.27
C ASN A 40 11.23 10.67 15.96
N ILE A 41 12.15 9.71 15.97
CA ILE A 41 12.71 9.11 14.77
C ILE A 41 12.58 7.59 14.88
N ASP A 42 11.88 7.00 13.91
CA ASP A 42 11.82 5.57 13.67
C ASP A 42 12.55 5.23 12.36
N ILE A 43 13.35 4.18 12.38
CA ILE A 43 13.90 3.56 11.16
C ILE A 43 13.01 2.35 10.84
N TYR A 44 12.72 2.14 9.58
CA TYR A 44 12.00 0.97 9.15
C TYR A 44 12.71 0.27 8.01
N GLY A 45 12.49 -1.04 7.93
CA GLY A 45 12.96 -1.86 6.83
C GLY A 45 12.04 -3.04 6.61
N GLY A 46 12.07 -3.61 5.42
CA GLY A 46 11.23 -4.75 5.12
C GLY A 46 11.31 -5.24 3.69
N GLY A 47 10.47 -6.21 3.38
CA GLY A 47 10.34 -6.76 2.03
C GLY A 47 8.92 -7.13 1.70
N GLN A 48 8.62 -7.19 0.42
CA GLN A 48 7.33 -7.62 -0.11
C GLN A 48 7.52 -8.51 -1.33
N LEU A 49 6.74 -9.58 -1.38
CA LEU A 49 6.56 -10.43 -2.54
C LEU A 49 5.15 -10.22 -3.09
N ARG A 50 5.04 -10.18 -4.42
CA ARG A 50 3.78 -10.12 -5.16
C ARG A 50 3.70 -11.26 -6.15
N ILE A 51 2.58 -11.95 -6.14
CA ILE A 51 2.29 -13.09 -7.00
C ILE A 51 0.97 -12.82 -7.70
N LYS A 52 0.92 -13.05 -9.02
CA LYS A 52 -0.34 -13.11 -9.78
C LYS A 52 -0.99 -14.46 -9.48
N SER A 53 -2.26 -14.49 -9.07
CA SER A 53 -2.96 -15.72 -8.66
C SER A 53 -3.32 -16.61 -9.84
N VAL A 54 -3.40 -16.07 -11.04
CA VAL A 54 -3.60 -16.88 -12.25
C VAL A 54 -2.24 -17.45 -12.64
N GLY A 55 -2.04 -18.76 -12.44
CA GLY A 55 -0.80 -19.48 -12.75
C GLY A 55 0.29 -19.37 -11.69
N ASP A 56 0.00 -18.83 -10.49
CA ASP A 56 0.98 -18.65 -9.39
C ASP A 56 2.28 -17.98 -9.83
N THR A 57 2.18 -17.02 -10.76
CA THR A 57 3.34 -16.43 -11.41
C THR A 57 3.91 -15.30 -10.54
N TYR A 58 5.23 -15.35 -10.31
CA TYR A 58 5.95 -14.21 -9.72
C TYR A 58 5.67 -12.95 -10.53
N ASN A 59 5.33 -11.87 -9.84
CA ASN A 59 5.13 -10.57 -10.47
C ASN A 59 6.25 -9.61 -10.07
N LYS A 60 6.49 -9.48 -8.76
CA LYS A 60 7.42 -8.46 -8.25
C LYS A 60 7.86 -8.77 -6.83
N SER A 61 9.11 -8.50 -6.53
CA SER A 61 9.57 -8.38 -5.16
C SER A 61 10.30 -7.07 -4.91
N PHE A 62 10.38 -6.66 -3.67
CA PHE A 62 11.21 -5.51 -3.29
C PHE A 62 11.62 -5.57 -1.83
N TYR A 63 12.74 -4.95 -1.54
CA TYR A 63 13.12 -4.56 -0.19
C TYR A 63 13.03 -3.05 -0.05
N GLU A 64 12.80 -2.60 1.17
CA GLU A 64 12.66 -1.18 1.49
C GLU A 64 13.39 -0.85 2.79
N ILE A 65 14.02 0.30 2.86
CA ILE A 65 14.56 0.89 4.07
C ILE A 65 14.23 2.38 4.09
N GLY A 66 13.99 2.93 5.28
CA GLY A 66 13.68 4.36 5.40
C GLY A 66 13.63 4.84 6.82
N ALA A 67 13.28 6.11 6.96
CA ALA A 67 13.07 6.75 8.26
C ALA A 67 11.75 7.51 8.28
N LYS A 68 11.12 7.52 9.46
CA LYS A 68 9.93 8.32 9.81
C LYS A 68 10.32 9.30 10.90
N ILE A 69 9.91 10.55 10.77
CA ILE A 69 10.21 11.63 11.70
C ILE A 69 8.88 12.19 12.21
N LYS A 70 8.64 12.08 13.49
CA LYS A 70 7.48 12.70 14.16
C LYS A 70 7.80 14.19 14.36
N ILE A 71 7.06 15.06 13.67
CA ILE A 71 7.20 16.52 13.78
C ILE A 71 6.41 17.00 14.99
N ASN A 72 5.17 16.53 15.14
CA ASN A 72 4.30 16.76 16.28
C ASN A 72 3.27 15.61 16.40
N ASP A 73 2.26 15.74 17.24
CA ASP A 73 1.25 14.68 17.44
C ASP A 73 0.34 14.48 16.23
N TYR A 74 0.22 15.46 15.35
CA TYR A 74 -0.65 15.43 14.17
C TYR A 74 0.12 15.24 12.85
N LEU A 75 1.44 15.46 12.85
CA LEU A 75 2.22 15.54 11.62
C LEU A 75 3.51 14.72 11.74
N SER A 76 3.75 13.89 10.74
CA SER A 76 4.99 13.15 10.56
C SER A 76 5.44 13.21 9.11
N SER A 77 6.75 13.13 8.90
CA SER A 77 7.38 13.07 7.59
C SER A 77 8.28 11.85 7.51
N GLY A 78 8.77 11.53 6.34
CA GLY A 78 9.76 10.49 6.18
C GLY A 78 10.23 10.35 4.74
N PHE A 79 11.23 9.50 4.60
CA PHE A 79 11.79 9.16 3.30
C PHE A 79 12.19 7.68 3.30
N GLY A 80 12.34 7.12 2.11
CA GLY A 80 12.77 5.74 1.96
C GLY A 80 13.33 5.45 0.58
N TYR A 81 14.06 4.36 0.56
CA TYR A 81 14.60 3.74 -0.64
C TYR A 81 14.03 2.33 -0.79
N ARG A 82 13.75 1.94 -2.03
CA ARG A 82 13.26 0.61 -2.37
C ARG A 82 14.02 0.09 -3.58
N GLY A 83 14.66 -1.07 -3.44
CA GLY A 83 15.16 -1.86 -4.55
C GLY A 83 14.07 -2.83 -4.99
N ILE A 84 13.77 -2.89 -6.28
CA ILE A 84 12.66 -3.63 -6.87
C ILE A 84 13.22 -4.58 -7.91
N ASP A 85 12.74 -5.83 -7.90
CA ASP A 85 12.85 -6.81 -8.97
C ASP A 85 11.43 -7.05 -9.49
N GLU A 86 11.21 -6.86 -10.79
CA GLU A 86 9.92 -6.95 -11.45
C GLU A 86 10.02 -7.86 -12.66
N LEU A 87 9.12 -8.81 -12.81
CA LEU A 87 9.06 -9.65 -13.99
C LEU A 87 8.30 -8.91 -15.10
N ASP A 88 8.99 -8.64 -16.20
CA ASP A 88 8.35 -8.27 -17.45
C ASP A 88 8.00 -9.56 -18.22
N ASP A 89 6.71 -9.84 -18.32
CA ASP A 89 6.13 -10.97 -19.03
C ASP A 89 5.41 -10.54 -20.32
N VAL A 90 5.63 -9.30 -20.78
CA VAL A 90 4.94 -8.69 -21.92
C VAL A 90 5.95 -8.37 -23.04
N GLY A 91 5.55 -8.65 -24.29
CA GLY A 91 6.34 -8.31 -25.48
C GLY A 91 7.38 -9.37 -25.86
N ASN A 92 8.31 -8.99 -26.76
CA ASN A 92 9.28 -9.89 -27.37
C ASN A 92 10.52 -10.12 -26.50
N ILE A 93 10.83 -9.22 -25.58
CA ILE A 93 11.95 -9.31 -24.63
C ILE A 93 11.34 -9.41 -23.24
N GLN A 94 11.44 -10.56 -22.63
CA GLN A 94 10.90 -10.86 -21.32
C GLN A 94 12.04 -11.14 -20.35
N GLY A 95 11.84 -10.85 -19.07
CA GLY A 95 12.83 -11.12 -18.04
C GLY A 95 12.63 -10.29 -16.78
N HIS A 96 13.68 -10.31 -15.94
CA HIS A 96 13.68 -9.56 -14.70
C HIS A 96 14.27 -8.16 -14.91
N GLU A 97 13.49 -7.16 -14.61
CA GLU A 97 13.90 -5.77 -14.59
C GLU A 97 14.14 -5.31 -13.15
N LYS A 98 15.20 -4.54 -12.95
CA LYS A 98 15.56 -4.00 -11.64
C LYS A 98 15.37 -2.50 -11.60
N PHE A 99 14.75 -2.03 -10.52
CA PHE A 99 14.50 -0.59 -10.36
C PHE A 99 14.93 -0.11 -8.99
N ASN A 100 15.38 1.14 -8.95
CA ASN A 100 15.51 1.94 -7.75
C ASN A 100 14.27 2.81 -7.59
N ARG A 101 13.75 2.94 -6.37
CA ARG A 101 12.69 3.89 -6.05
C ARG A 101 13.04 4.66 -4.79
N TYR A 102 13.10 5.97 -4.93
CA TYR A 102 13.19 6.90 -3.82
C TYR A 102 11.81 7.49 -3.56
N HIS A 103 11.50 7.73 -2.30
CA HIS A 103 10.26 8.41 -1.95
C HIS A 103 10.42 9.24 -0.69
N ALA A 104 9.67 10.34 -0.64
CA ALA A 104 9.48 11.17 0.54
C ALA A 104 7.98 11.35 0.78
N PHE A 105 7.59 11.51 2.04
CA PHE A 105 6.19 11.64 2.39
C PHE A 105 5.94 12.56 3.57
N LEU A 106 4.73 13.09 3.61
CA LEU A 106 4.14 13.82 4.72
C LEU A 106 2.84 13.12 5.10
N THR A 107 2.61 12.90 6.40
CA THR A 107 1.39 12.28 6.91
C THR A 107 0.79 13.14 8.00
N GLY A 108 -0.44 13.59 7.78
CA GLY A 108 -1.30 14.15 8.79
C GLY A 108 -2.15 13.06 9.43
N ALA A 109 -2.33 13.12 10.76
CA ALA A 109 -3.18 12.22 11.52
C ALA A 109 -4.06 13.02 12.48
N TYR A 110 -5.33 12.64 12.58
CA TYR A 110 -6.29 13.29 13.48
C TYR A 110 -7.26 12.25 14.05
N ASP A 111 -7.32 12.19 15.38
CA ASP A 111 -8.22 11.30 16.10
C ASP A 111 -9.47 12.08 16.54
N TYR A 112 -10.64 11.58 16.17
CA TYR A 112 -11.91 12.12 16.64
C TYR A 112 -12.83 11.00 17.15
N LYS A 113 -13.04 10.96 18.46
CA LYS A 113 -13.82 9.92 19.14
C LYS A 113 -13.28 8.53 18.86
N LYS A 114 -13.99 7.76 18.01
CA LYS A 114 -13.64 6.40 17.59
C LYS A 114 -12.99 6.33 16.20
N PHE A 115 -12.84 7.46 15.56
CA PHE A 115 -12.27 7.55 14.22
C PHE A 115 -10.83 8.07 14.28
N ASP A 116 -9.93 7.39 13.58
CA ASP A 116 -8.56 7.80 13.29
C ASP A 116 -8.48 8.11 11.78
N PHE A 117 -8.27 9.37 11.45
CA PHE A 117 -8.15 9.87 10.08
C PHE A 117 -6.69 10.07 9.74
N ARG A 118 -6.27 9.61 8.56
CA ARG A 118 -4.91 9.78 8.06
C ARG A 118 -4.92 10.26 6.62
N LEU A 119 -4.19 11.33 6.36
CA LEU A 119 -3.90 11.84 5.02
C LEU A 119 -2.40 11.75 4.79
N ARG A 120 -1.97 11.04 3.72
CA ARG A 120 -0.56 10.94 3.34
C ARG A 120 -0.37 11.48 1.92
N LEU A 121 0.52 12.43 1.80
CA LEU A 121 1.06 12.92 0.54
C LEU A 121 2.45 12.32 0.34
N GLN A 122 2.72 11.75 -0.81
CA GLN A 122 4.00 11.11 -1.11
C GLN A 122 4.44 11.43 -2.52
N PHE A 123 5.67 11.89 -2.66
CA PHE A 123 6.40 11.91 -3.93
C PHE A 123 7.24 10.65 -4.04
N GLN A 124 7.33 10.07 -5.24
CA GLN A 124 8.22 8.95 -5.54
C GLN A 124 8.81 9.08 -6.93
N ARG A 125 10.07 8.68 -7.06
CA ARG A 125 10.81 8.54 -8.32
C ARG A 125 11.27 7.11 -8.49
N LYS A 126 10.93 6.49 -9.62
CA LYS A 126 11.36 5.13 -10.02
C LYS A 126 12.23 5.25 -11.26
N ASN A 127 13.42 4.66 -11.24
CA ASN A 127 14.32 4.56 -12.39
C ASN A 127 14.86 3.14 -12.52
N GLU A 128 15.14 2.71 -13.74
CA GLU A 128 15.68 1.40 -14.03
C GLU A 128 17.18 1.35 -13.76
N VAL A 129 17.67 0.21 -13.27
CA VAL A 129 19.08 0.00 -12.94
C VAL A 129 19.84 -0.46 -14.18
N GLY A 130 20.98 0.18 -14.45
CA GLY A 130 21.87 -0.22 -15.55
C GLY A 130 21.56 0.42 -16.90
N ILE A 131 20.52 1.27 -16.97
CA ILE A 131 20.20 2.03 -18.19
C ILE A 131 20.52 3.49 -17.96
N SER A 132 21.53 4.02 -18.68
CA SER A 132 22.01 5.40 -18.52
C SER A 132 20.98 6.47 -18.89
N ASP A 133 20.09 6.16 -19.82
CA ASP A 133 19.03 7.06 -20.31
C ASP A 133 17.64 6.66 -19.80
N SER A 134 17.58 5.95 -18.66
CA SER A 134 16.30 5.56 -18.08
C SER A 134 15.42 6.78 -17.76
N VAL A 135 14.23 6.80 -18.32
CA VAL A 135 13.26 7.86 -18.03
C VAL A 135 12.81 7.73 -16.58
N ASN A 136 12.96 8.80 -15.81
CA ASN A 136 12.42 8.83 -14.46
C ASN A 136 10.90 8.74 -14.50
N ASN A 137 10.35 7.80 -13.75
CA ASN A 137 8.92 7.70 -13.54
C ASN A 137 8.56 8.34 -12.19
N ASP A 138 8.12 9.59 -12.26
CA ASP A 138 7.73 10.37 -11.09
C ASP A 138 6.23 10.25 -10.83
N PHE A 139 5.87 10.05 -9.56
CA PHE A 139 4.47 9.98 -9.14
C PHE A 139 4.26 10.75 -7.85
N PHE A 140 3.19 11.51 -7.82
CA PHE A 140 2.56 11.96 -6.58
C PHE A 140 1.46 10.99 -6.17
N ARG A 141 1.41 10.69 -4.88
CA ARG A 141 0.41 9.79 -4.32
C ARG A 141 -0.28 10.49 -3.16
N THR A 142 -1.59 10.57 -3.24
CA THR A 142 -2.43 11.09 -2.16
C THR A 142 -3.26 9.95 -1.62
N ARG A 143 -3.08 9.62 -0.33
CA ARG A 143 -3.82 8.54 0.34
C ARG A 143 -4.55 9.06 1.53
N PHE A 144 -5.85 8.78 1.58
CA PHE A 144 -6.71 8.98 2.73
C PHE A 144 -7.12 7.64 3.31
N GLU A 145 -7.03 7.47 4.63
CA GLU A 145 -7.43 6.27 5.35
C GLU A 145 -8.22 6.66 6.60
N VAL A 146 -9.29 5.94 6.88
CA VAL A 146 -10.09 6.04 8.10
C VAL A 146 -10.09 4.70 8.80
N ARG A 147 -9.82 4.69 10.10
CA ARG A 147 -9.97 3.56 11.00
C ARG A 147 -11.11 3.83 11.97
N TYR A 148 -11.90 2.83 12.30
CA TYR A 148 -12.92 2.88 13.32
C TYR A 148 -12.59 1.96 14.47
N ASP A 149 -12.41 2.51 15.67
CA ASP A 149 -12.11 1.77 16.91
C ASP A 149 -13.39 1.14 17.49
N ILE A 150 -13.48 -0.19 17.49
CA ILE A 150 -14.59 -0.94 18.07
C ILE A 150 -14.16 -1.44 19.44
N LYS A 151 -14.71 -0.85 20.50
CA LYS A 151 -14.41 -1.22 21.88
C LYS A 151 -14.49 -2.73 22.11
N GLY A 152 -13.41 -3.31 22.59
CA GLY A 152 -13.28 -4.74 22.88
C GLY A 152 -13.09 -5.64 21.67
N TRP A 153 -12.91 -5.08 20.48
CA TRP A 153 -12.56 -5.83 19.27
C TRP A 153 -11.10 -5.60 18.89
N LYS A 154 -10.40 -6.66 18.45
CA LYS A 154 -8.98 -6.58 18.09
C LYS A 154 -8.74 -6.30 16.59
N ALA A 155 -9.81 -6.25 15.80
CA ALA A 155 -9.77 -6.20 14.34
C ALA A 155 -10.45 -4.93 13.80
N ASP A 156 -9.97 -3.76 14.21
CA ASP A 156 -10.57 -2.48 13.81
C ASP A 156 -10.62 -2.32 12.30
N PRO A 157 -11.82 -2.08 11.73
CA PRO A 157 -11.96 -1.90 10.30
C PRO A 157 -11.26 -0.61 9.84
N ARG A 158 -10.70 -0.69 8.63
CA ARG A 158 -10.05 0.42 7.93
C ARG A 158 -10.54 0.47 6.52
N ILE A 159 -10.83 1.66 6.05
CA ILE A 159 -11.09 1.94 4.64
C ILE A 159 -10.11 3.01 4.16
N GLY A 160 -9.74 2.96 2.90
CA GLY A 160 -8.82 3.94 2.35
C GLY A 160 -8.98 4.09 0.85
N ILE A 161 -8.64 5.27 0.38
CA ILE A 161 -8.52 5.58 -1.05
C ILE A 161 -7.15 6.19 -1.31
N GLU A 162 -6.54 5.84 -2.42
CA GLU A 162 -5.23 6.34 -2.83
C GLU A 162 -5.25 6.68 -4.31
N PHE A 163 -4.81 7.88 -4.66
CA PHE A 163 -4.70 8.39 -6.02
C PHE A 163 -3.24 8.47 -6.44
N PHE A 164 -2.97 8.20 -7.70
CA PHE A 164 -1.65 8.26 -8.32
C PHE A 164 -1.69 9.24 -9.49
N THR A 165 -0.92 10.32 -9.37
CA THR A 165 -0.78 11.34 -10.40
C THR A 165 0.66 11.29 -10.92
N LYS A 166 0.85 11.22 -12.22
CA LYS A 166 2.17 11.19 -12.86
C LYS A 166 2.70 12.61 -13.01
N ASP A 167 4.00 12.79 -12.78
CA ASP A 167 4.82 13.97 -13.02
C ASP A 167 4.48 15.20 -12.15
N ASP A 168 3.21 15.50 -11.87
CA ASP A 168 2.80 16.63 -11.04
C ASP A 168 1.49 16.36 -10.28
N LEU A 169 0.94 17.39 -9.64
CA LEU A 169 -0.34 17.33 -8.91
C LEU A 169 -1.55 17.72 -9.78
N ASN A 170 -1.39 17.85 -11.09
CA ASN A 170 -2.52 18.11 -11.98
C ASN A 170 -3.37 16.84 -12.15
N PHE A 171 -4.45 16.75 -11.38
CA PHE A 171 -5.34 15.61 -11.41
C PHE A 171 -6.10 15.45 -12.73
N ASP A 172 -6.34 16.53 -13.46
CA ASP A 172 -7.15 16.48 -14.66
C ASP A 172 -6.45 15.78 -15.84
N GLU A 173 -5.13 15.88 -15.94
CA GLU A 173 -4.36 15.30 -17.04
C GLU A 173 -3.50 14.11 -16.63
N ASN A 174 -2.93 14.16 -15.44
CA ASN A 174 -1.88 13.24 -14.99
C ASN A 174 -2.37 12.14 -14.04
N TYR A 175 -3.66 12.10 -13.72
CA TYR A 175 -4.26 11.04 -12.94
C TYR A 175 -4.24 9.72 -13.72
N LYS A 176 -3.55 8.70 -13.17
CA LYS A 176 -3.29 7.43 -13.87
C LYS A 176 -4.01 6.24 -13.26
N LYS A 177 -4.19 6.20 -11.95
CA LYS A 177 -4.88 5.12 -11.25
C LYS A 177 -5.31 5.51 -9.87
N TYR A 178 -6.28 4.75 -9.34
CA TYR A 178 -6.64 4.81 -7.93
C TYR A 178 -6.67 3.42 -7.30
N ARG A 179 -6.65 3.40 -5.98
CA ARG A 179 -6.85 2.22 -5.16
C ARG A 179 -7.88 2.50 -4.10
N PHE A 180 -8.89 1.66 -4.04
CA PHE A 180 -9.77 1.56 -2.90
C PHE A 180 -9.31 0.40 -2.02
N SER A 181 -9.29 0.56 -0.70
CA SER A 181 -8.86 -0.50 0.21
C SER A 181 -9.82 -0.65 1.37
N PHE A 182 -10.07 -1.91 1.75
CA PHE A 182 -10.79 -2.28 2.95
C PHE A 182 -10.00 -3.35 3.69
N GLY A 183 -9.94 -3.27 5.02
CA GLY A 183 -9.20 -4.27 5.79
C GLY A 183 -9.17 -4.00 7.28
N THR A 184 -8.22 -4.65 7.95
CA THR A 184 -8.04 -4.53 9.39
C THR A 184 -6.57 -4.69 9.78
N LYS A 185 -6.21 -4.21 10.97
CA LYS A 185 -4.94 -4.49 11.63
C LYS A 185 -5.20 -5.22 12.94
N LEU A 186 -4.65 -6.42 13.05
CA LEU A 186 -4.67 -7.25 14.25
C LEU A 186 -3.41 -6.98 15.06
N ASN A 187 -3.55 -6.51 16.29
CA ASN A 187 -2.44 -6.45 17.23
C ASN A 187 -2.27 -7.82 17.88
N LEU A 188 -1.14 -8.47 17.60
CA LEU A 188 -0.78 -9.77 18.14
C LEU A 188 -0.10 -9.63 19.51
N LYS A 189 0.35 -10.73 20.10
CA LYS A 189 1.10 -10.68 21.36
C LYS A 189 2.46 -9.99 21.15
N GLY A 190 2.85 -9.12 22.11
CA GLY A 190 4.11 -8.38 22.07
C GLY A 190 4.11 -7.29 20.97
N PRO A 191 5.27 -7.03 20.34
CA PRO A 191 5.44 -5.94 19.39
C PRO A 191 4.93 -6.27 17.97
N ASN A 192 4.14 -7.31 17.81
CA ASN A 192 3.74 -7.88 16.54
C ASN A 192 2.37 -7.36 16.09
N SER A 193 2.19 -7.15 14.81
CA SER A 193 0.88 -6.91 14.22
C SER A 193 0.77 -7.50 12.82
N LEU A 194 -0.44 -7.88 12.44
CA LEU A 194 -0.79 -8.37 11.11
C LEU A 194 -1.85 -7.46 10.51
N THR A 195 -1.57 -6.89 9.35
CA THR A 195 -2.54 -6.13 8.57
C THR A 195 -3.02 -6.98 7.41
N ILE A 196 -4.33 -7.10 7.28
CA ILE A 196 -4.99 -7.80 6.17
C ILE A 196 -5.84 -6.76 5.44
N LYS A 197 -5.63 -6.60 4.14
CA LYS A 197 -6.39 -5.65 3.30
C LYS A 197 -6.75 -6.30 1.98
N TYR A 198 -7.97 -6.08 1.54
CA TYR A 198 -8.36 -6.19 0.15
C TYR A 198 -8.19 -4.82 -0.50
N ILE A 199 -7.63 -4.79 -1.71
CA ILE A 199 -7.37 -3.57 -2.47
C ILE A 199 -7.92 -3.79 -3.88
N LEU A 200 -8.80 -2.92 -4.32
CA LEU A 200 -9.20 -2.79 -5.70
C LEU A 200 -8.39 -1.65 -6.32
N GLN A 201 -7.58 -1.95 -7.34
CA GLN A 201 -6.84 -0.96 -8.10
C GLN A 201 -7.42 -0.87 -9.49
N GLU A 202 -7.75 0.34 -9.91
CA GLU A 202 -8.25 0.66 -11.24
C GLU A 202 -7.30 1.58 -11.96
N GLU A 203 -7.04 1.28 -13.22
CA GLU A 203 -6.35 2.18 -14.13
C GLU A 203 -7.36 3.11 -14.79
N VAL A 204 -6.94 4.33 -15.05
CA VAL A 204 -7.78 5.34 -15.68
C VAL A 204 -7.04 5.99 -16.84
N ARG A 205 -7.80 6.42 -17.85
CA ARG A 205 -7.28 7.07 -19.07
C ARG A 205 -6.32 6.18 -19.87
N VAL A 206 -6.64 4.90 -19.92
CA VAL A 206 -6.03 3.91 -20.81
C VAL A 206 -7.11 3.30 -21.69
N GLU A 207 -6.76 2.83 -22.88
CA GLU A 207 -7.74 2.28 -23.85
C GLU A 207 -8.42 1.01 -23.34
N SER A 208 -7.69 0.18 -22.59
CA SER A 208 -8.18 -1.06 -22.00
C SER A 208 -7.81 -1.11 -20.51
N PRO A 209 -8.62 -0.50 -19.63
CA PRO A 209 -8.31 -0.48 -18.20
C PRO A 209 -8.41 -1.88 -17.60
N ILE A 210 -7.42 -2.25 -16.80
CA ILE A 210 -7.37 -3.52 -16.07
C ILE A 210 -7.70 -3.26 -14.60
N SER A 211 -8.60 -4.09 -14.06
CA SER A 211 -8.92 -4.10 -12.64
C SER A 211 -8.02 -5.09 -11.90
N HIS A 212 -7.32 -4.62 -10.87
CA HIS A 212 -6.50 -5.49 -10.03
C HIS A 212 -7.17 -5.72 -8.68
N HIS A 213 -7.44 -6.97 -8.38
CA HIS A 213 -7.97 -7.46 -7.10
C HIS A 213 -6.83 -8.00 -6.26
N ILE A 214 -6.48 -7.30 -5.18
CA ILE A 214 -5.26 -7.58 -4.43
C ILE A 214 -5.62 -7.96 -3.00
N LEU A 215 -5.22 -9.15 -2.57
CA LEU A 215 -5.17 -9.52 -1.16
C LEU A 215 -3.78 -9.17 -0.61
N ARG A 216 -3.73 -8.23 0.34
CA ARG A 216 -2.49 -7.82 0.98
C ARG A 216 -2.42 -8.33 2.41
N LEU A 217 -1.33 -9.05 2.72
CA LEU A 217 -0.91 -9.46 4.05
C LEU A 217 0.37 -8.72 4.42
N ASN A 218 0.38 -8.03 5.56
CA ASN A 218 1.58 -7.34 6.05
C ASN A 218 1.81 -7.66 7.52
N TYR A 219 2.87 -8.42 7.80
CA TYR A 219 3.35 -8.65 9.15
C TYR A 219 4.32 -7.53 9.54
N ASN A 220 4.12 -6.94 10.71
CA ASN A 220 4.97 -5.88 11.23
C ASN A 220 5.46 -6.24 12.64
N TYR A 221 6.77 -6.02 12.86
CA TYR A 221 7.44 -6.15 14.14
C TYR A 221 8.00 -4.79 14.57
N SER A 222 7.48 -4.22 15.66
CA SER A 222 7.83 -2.87 16.10
C SER A 222 8.65 -2.88 17.37
N ILE A 223 9.94 -2.60 17.28
CA ILE A 223 10.88 -2.52 18.39
C ILE A 223 10.84 -1.11 18.97
N LYS A 224 10.24 -0.95 20.14
CA LYS A 224 10.28 0.34 20.85
C LYS A 224 11.55 0.39 21.70
N ARG A 225 12.26 1.51 21.64
CA ARG A 225 13.31 1.79 22.60
C ARG A 225 12.66 1.90 24.00
N LYS A 226 13.25 1.22 25.00
CA LYS A 226 12.90 1.37 26.41
C LYS A 226 13.31 2.73 26.94
#